data_ab148f7daf0736840960bfb7a5dc2b98
#
_entry.id   ab148f7daf0736840960bfb7a5dc2b98
#
_cell.length_a   1.000
_cell.length_b   1.000
_cell.length_c   1.000
_cell.angle_alpha   90.00
_cell.angle_beta   90.00
_cell.angle_gamma   90.00
#
_symmetry.space_group_name_H-M   'P 1'
#
loop_
_entity.id
_entity.type
_entity.pdbx_description
1 polymer ?
#
loop_
_entity_poly.entity_id
_entity_poly.type
_entity_poly.pdbx_seq_one_letter_code
_entity_poly.pdbx_strand_id
1 'polypeptide(L)'
;MYFVKNSYLQEQAGFWERGGYGVRVAVLETVKADGGFELEFDHIIIETLKEEGHEPLLFLPRDTDLGRNFHVPVHDLDGGRIISYDGAGRLKKIWLSLLREYRRVKWFDAMARAIIQERLDAVLITTATYRYLRALKKSILRDSPVPVYFIFLGVNPKEMPKFQKAAQSCQIYRNIHLCVTTLRDDFGVNRPGNVNLIAPPVMSLPMICPEQPDQTLRIGFFGHYRKGEKNLTYFLRAAEEGKFTRPVHFILQAAPTTEADRADVQSLVERYRKDTRVTILTEKLVGTAWYEMIASVDAMFLPYTAERYRYNWSALYFTAIGFQKPVITTDVLNPEVMAAFDIGSIVNMNHYEDFLVKIEDFINHFSARRARYREQLAAAAETYSRANFIRNLLN
;
A
#
# COMPACT_ATOMS: atom_id res chain seq x y z
N MET A 1 -15.46 -22.43 -17.41
CA MET A 1 -16.84 -22.23 -16.94
C MET A 1 -17.21 -23.36 -15.98
N TYR A 2 -16.88 -23.22 -14.70
CA TYR A 2 -17.37 -24.09 -13.62
C TYR A 2 -17.50 -23.23 -12.38
N PHE A 3 -18.71 -22.73 -12.13
CA PHE A 3 -19.12 -22.18 -10.85
C PHE A 3 -19.39 -23.35 -9.90
N VAL A 4 -18.48 -23.59 -8.96
CA VAL A 4 -18.80 -24.39 -7.77
C VAL A 4 -19.49 -23.46 -6.79
N LYS A 5 -20.78 -23.60 -6.62
CA LYS A 5 -21.58 -22.95 -5.57
C LYS A 5 -21.07 -23.39 -4.20
N ASN A 6 -20.44 -22.46 -3.49
CA ASN A 6 -19.98 -22.66 -2.13
C ASN A 6 -21.11 -22.27 -1.18
N SER A 7 -21.90 -23.24 -0.73
CA SER A 7 -23.05 -23.05 0.17
C SER A 7 -22.68 -22.49 1.56
N TYR A 8 -21.40 -22.48 1.93
CA TYR A 8 -20.88 -21.90 3.16
C TYR A 8 -20.83 -20.36 3.17
N LEU A 9 -20.80 -19.72 2.00
CA LEU A 9 -20.75 -18.26 1.91
C LEU A 9 -22.12 -17.59 2.11
N GLN A 10 -23.22 -18.34 1.98
CA GLN A 10 -24.57 -17.76 2.13
C GLN A 10 -24.99 -17.51 3.57
N GLU A 11 -24.42 -18.20 4.57
CA GLU A 11 -24.77 -17.95 5.98
C GLU A 11 -24.03 -16.73 6.59
N GLN A 12 -22.90 -16.34 6.05
CA GLN A 12 -22.15 -15.16 6.55
C GLN A 12 -22.53 -13.85 5.81
N ALA A 13 -22.95 -13.91 4.56
CA ALA A 13 -23.49 -12.74 3.84
C ALA A 13 -24.70 -12.11 4.56
N GLY A 14 -25.45 -12.89 5.34
CA GLY A 14 -26.59 -12.41 6.10
C GLY A 14 -26.28 -11.54 7.33
N PHE A 15 -25.03 -11.39 7.75
CA PHE A 15 -24.68 -10.56 8.90
C PHE A 15 -24.66 -9.06 8.54
N TRP A 16 -24.17 -8.72 7.36
CA TRP A 16 -24.03 -7.34 6.86
C TRP A 16 -25.30 -6.82 6.16
N GLU A 17 -26.15 -7.71 5.65
CA GLU A 17 -27.44 -7.35 5.02
C GLU A 17 -28.55 -7.02 6.02
N ARG A 18 -28.33 -7.20 7.31
CA ARG A 18 -29.34 -6.86 8.35
C ARG A 18 -29.31 -5.37 8.70
N GLY A 19 -29.90 -4.57 7.82
CA GLY A 19 -30.53 -3.29 8.15
C GLY A 19 -29.60 -2.19 8.64
N GLY A 20 -29.31 -1.24 7.80
CA GLY A 20 -29.23 0.22 8.03
C GLY A 20 -28.45 0.81 9.22
N TYR A 21 -27.78 0.05 10.05
CA TYR A 21 -26.98 0.54 11.18
C TYR A 21 -25.50 0.26 10.93
N GLY A 22 -24.69 1.31 11.03
CA GLY A 22 -23.25 1.19 10.95
C GLY A 22 -22.72 0.25 12.05
N VAL A 23 -21.71 -0.59 11.70
CA VAL A 23 -21.05 -1.48 12.66
C VAL A 23 -19.84 -0.80 13.28
N ARG A 24 -19.55 -1.13 14.55
CA ARG A 24 -18.40 -0.63 15.28
C ARG A 24 -17.16 -1.49 14.97
N VAL A 25 -16.19 -0.89 14.31
CA VAL A 25 -15.02 -1.61 13.80
C VAL A 25 -13.76 -1.11 14.49
N ALA A 26 -13.05 -1.98 15.20
CA ALA A 26 -11.72 -1.67 15.71
C ALA A 26 -10.68 -1.74 14.59
N VAL A 27 -9.89 -0.69 14.44
CA VAL A 27 -8.67 -0.68 13.61
C VAL A 27 -7.47 -0.73 14.56
N LEU A 28 -6.73 -1.84 14.52
CA LEU A 28 -5.58 -2.07 15.39
C LEU A 28 -4.28 -1.89 14.60
N GLU A 29 -3.50 -0.86 14.93
CA GLU A 29 -2.16 -0.67 14.41
C GLU A 29 -1.10 -0.89 15.50
N THR A 30 -0.06 -1.66 15.18
CA THR A 30 1.03 -2.02 16.10
C THR A 30 2.42 -1.80 15.53
N VAL A 31 2.51 -1.13 14.39
CA VAL A 31 3.77 -0.73 13.76
C VAL A 31 4.06 0.73 14.10
N LYS A 32 5.31 1.02 14.47
CA LYS A 32 5.77 2.40 14.61
C LYS A 32 5.91 3.00 13.21
N ALA A 33 5.02 3.91 12.87
CA ALA A 33 5.07 4.65 11.62
C ALA A 33 5.52 6.08 11.91
N ASP A 34 6.73 6.44 11.46
CA ASP A 34 7.19 7.84 11.44
C ASP A 34 6.71 8.56 10.15
N GLY A 35 5.48 8.28 9.74
CA GLY A 35 4.92 8.64 8.45
C GLY A 35 5.38 7.68 7.33
N GLY A 36 4.46 7.15 6.56
CA GLY A 36 4.77 6.18 5.51
C GLY A 36 3.51 5.50 5.02
N PHE A 37 3.71 4.45 4.26
CA PHE A 37 2.65 3.69 3.63
C PHE A 37 1.63 3.12 4.64
N GLU A 38 2.10 2.59 5.77
CA GLU A 38 1.25 1.97 6.78
C GLU A 38 0.24 2.97 7.35
N LEU A 39 0.70 4.17 7.66
CA LEU A 39 -0.14 5.25 8.19
C LEU A 39 -1.19 5.75 7.18
N GLU A 40 -0.81 5.83 5.89
CA GLU A 40 -1.74 6.17 4.82
C GLU A 40 -2.77 5.06 4.61
N PHE A 41 -2.36 3.81 4.74
CA PHE A 41 -3.26 2.67 4.63
C PHE A 41 -4.30 2.64 5.75
N ASP A 42 -3.89 2.87 7.01
CA ASP A 42 -4.80 3.01 8.14
C ASP A 42 -5.79 4.15 7.92
N HIS A 43 -5.30 5.30 7.44
CA HIS A 43 -6.16 6.45 7.17
C HIS A 43 -7.22 6.14 6.11
N ILE A 44 -6.83 5.50 5.01
CA ILE A 44 -7.76 5.09 3.96
C ILE A 44 -8.79 4.11 4.48
N ILE A 45 -8.40 3.12 5.28
CA ILE A 45 -9.34 2.18 5.91
C ILE A 45 -10.34 2.92 6.79
N ILE A 46 -9.86 3.78 7.68
CA ILE A 46 -10.71 4.53 8.63
C ILE A 46 -11.70 5.44 7.88
N GLU A 47 -11.21 6.22 6.91
CA GLU A 47 -12.08 7.12 6.14
C GLU A 47 -13.10 6.33 5.31
N THR A 48 -12.68 5.22 4.70
CA THR A 48 -13.62 4.39 3.92
C THR A 48 -14.68 3.74 4.80
N LEU A 49 -14.32 3.26 5.99
CA LEU A 49 -15.30 2.74 6.95
C LEU A 49 -16.34 3.81 7.32
N LYS A 50 -15.93 5.07 7.54
CA LYS A 50 -16.84 6.19 7.80
C LYS A 50 -17.73 6.51 6.59
N GLU A 51 -17.17 6.52 5.38
CA GLU A 51 -17.90 6.74 4.13
C GLU A 51 -18.96 5.66 3.87
N GLU A 52 -18.67 4.40 4.25
CA GLU A 52 -19.61 3.27 4.16
C GLU A 52 -20.59 3.20 5.37
N GLY A 53 -20.58 4.22 6.24
CA GLY A 53 -21.52 4.34 7.37
C GLY A 53 -21.17 3.52 8.60
N HIS A 54 -19.92 3.04 8.73
CA HIS A 54 -19.43 2.34 9.91
C HIS A 54 -18.85 3.29 10.95
N GLU A 55 -18.69 2.82 12.18
CA GLU A 55 -18.06 3.55 13.30
C GLU A 55 -16.66 2.98 13.58
N PRO A 56 -15.59 3.51 12.96
CA PRO A 56 -14.23 3.04 13.26
C PRO A 56 -13.70 3.62 14.58
N LEU A 57 -13.02 2.77 15.35
CA LEU A 57 -12.26 3.12 16.55
C LEU A 57 -10.81 2.69 16.36
N LEU A 58 -9.86 3.58 16.62
CA LEU A 58 -8.43 3.30 16.48
C LEU A 58 -7.84 2.79 17.79
N PHE A 59 -7.20 1.63 17.76
CA PHE A 59 -6.53 1.03 18.90
C PHE A 59 -5.01 1.02 18.68
N LEU A 60 -4.26 1.58 19.62
CA LEU A 60 -2.80 1.71 19.55
C LEU A 60 -2.15 1.16 20.82
N PRO A 61 -0.93 0.61 20.75
CA PRO A 61 -0.11 0.36 21.92
C PRO A 61 0.10 1.66 22.71
N ARG A 62 0.06 1.57 24.04
CA ARG A 62 0.22 2.71 24.95
C ARG A 62 1.43 3.58 24.59
N ASP A 63 1.29 4.87 24.70
CA ASP A 63 2.30 5.89 24.37
C ASP A 63 2.74 5.85 22.88
N THR A 64 1.86 5.46 21.98
CA THR A 64 2.10 5.53 20.53
C THR A 64 1.53 6.83 20.00
N ASP A 65 2.39 7.69 19.47
CA ASP A 65 2.01 8.86 18.69
C ASP A 65 2.23 8.55 17.22
N LEU A 66 1.18 8.62 16.41
CA LEU A 66 1.25 8.44 14.97
C LEU A 66 1.49 9.76 14.24
N GLY A 67 1.61 10.89 14.96
CA GLY A 67 1.84 12.22 14.39
C GLY A 67 0.72 12.70 13.46
N ARG A 68 -0.48 12.07 13.54
CA ARG A 68 -1.63 12.39 12.70
C ARG A 68 -2.94 12.22 13.47
N ASN A 69 -3.85 13.14 13.28
CA ASN A 69 -5.22 13.01 13.76
C ASN A 69 -6.08 12.25 12.74
N PHE A 70 -6.66 11.12 13.15
CA PHE A 70 -7.57 10.30 12.33
C PHE A 70 -9.04 10.72 12.47
N HIS A 71 -9.34 11.69 13.31
CA HIS A 71 -10.71 12.17 13.60
C HIS A 71 -11.68 11.04 14.00
N VAL A 72 -11.17 10.07 14.77
CA VAL A 72 -11.91 8.97 15.39
C VAL A 72 -11.46 8.78 16.83
N PRO A 73 -12.26 8.12 17.70
CA PRO A 73 -11.81 7.76 19.04
C PRO A 73 -10.55 6.90 19.00
N VAL A 74 -9.56 7.26 19.81
CA VAL A 74 -8.29 6.52 19.96
C VAL A 74 -8.23 5.90 21.35
N HIS A 75 -7.97 4.59 21.38
CA HIS A 75 -7.89 3.79 22.59
C HIS A 75 -6.49 3.20 22.77
N ASP A 76 -5.93 3.39 23.96
CA ASP A 76 -4.66 2.81 24.34
C ASP A 76 -4.83 1.31 24.70
N LEU A 77 -3.97 0.45 24.13
CA LEU A 77 -3.88 -0.95 24.48
C LEU A 77 -2.87 -1.19 25.59
N ASP A 78 -3.31 -1.91 26.62
CA ASP A 78 -2.40 -2.45 27.63
C ASP A 78 -1.43 -3.46 27.02
N GLY A 79 -0.15 -3.41 27.43
CA GLY A 79 0.88 -4.33 26.95
C GLY A 79 2.21 -3.67 26.68
N GLY A 80 2.29 -2.36 26.87
CA GLY A 80 3.51 -1.56 26.74
C GLY A 80 3.74 -1.00 25.34
N ARG A 81 4.82 -0.22 25.20
CA ARG A 81 5.16 0.55 23.98
C ARG A 81 5.60 -0.35 22.82
N ILE A 82 5.53 0.15 21.61
CA ILE A 82 6.15 -0.46 20.43
C ILE A 82 7.67 -0.53 20.63
N ILE A 83 8.29 -1.62 20.18
CA ILE A 83 9.72 -1.85 20.37
C ILE A 83 10.48 -1.41 19.13
N SER A 84 11.41 -0.46 19.29
CA SER A 84 12.42 -0.12 18.29
C SER A 84 13.67 -0.98 18.46
N TYR A 85 14.32 -1.28 17.31
CA TYR A 85 15.62 -1.96 17.25
C TYR A 85 16.79 -1.01 17.00
N ASP A 86 16.53 0.29 16.96
CA ASP A 86 17.52 1.31 16.62
C ASP A 86 18.68 1.28 17.63
N GLY A 87 19.90 1.31 17.11
CA GLY A 87 21.12 1.25 17.91
C GLY A 87 21.35 -0.05 18.70
N ALA A 88 20.53 -1.10 18.52
CA ALA A 88 20.67 -2.34 19.29
C ALA A 88 21.70 -3.29 18.68
N GLY A 89 22.66 -3.74 19.48
CA GLY A 89 23.60 -4.82 19.15
C GLY A 89 22.91 -6.20 19.01
N ARG A 90 23.63 -7.19 18.48
CA ARG A 90 23.08 -8.50 18.09
C ARG A 90 22.33 -9.23 19.23
N LEU A 91 22.91 -9.31 20.42
CA LEU A 91 22.29 -9.95 21.58
C LEU A 91 21.04 -9.17 22.07
N LYS A 92 21.15 -7.85 22.12
CA LYS A 92 20.02 -6.97 22.48
C LYS A 92 18.85 -7.14 21.49
N LYS A 93 19.12 -7.31 20.19
CA LYS A 93 18.08 -7.57 19.19
C LYS A 93 17.32 -8.86 19.44
N ILE A 94 17.96 -9.92 19.90
CA ILE A 94 17.30 -11.19 20.26
C ILE A 94 16.33 -10.95 21.42
N TRP A 95 16.80 -10.33 22.50
CA TRP A 95 15.97 -10.02 23.66
C TRP A 95 14.78 -9.12 23.31
N LEU A 96 15.03 -8.06 22.54
CA LEU A 96 13.96 -7.15 22.06
C LEU A 96 12.94 -7.88 21.17
N SER A 97 13.38 -8.88 20.40
CA SER A 97 12.48 -9.70 19.60
C SER A 97 11.54 -10.55 20.47
N LEU A 98 12.06 -11.16 21.55
CA LEU A 98 11.25 -11.91 22.50
C LEU A 98 10.25 -10.99 23.23
N LEU A 99 10.72 -9.83 23.67
CA LEU A 99 9.88 -8.84 24.33
C LEU A 99 8.76 -8.33 23.39
N ARG A 100 9.07 -8.13 22.10
CA ARG A 100 8.07 -7.76 21.09
C ARG A 100 7.00 -8.82 20.93
N GLU A 101 7.37 -10.10 20.86
CA GLU A 101 6.38 -11.19 20.78
C GLU A 101 5.51 -11.25 22.04
N TYR A 102 6.11 -11.07 23.24
CA TYR A 102 5.37 -10.99 24.49
C TYR A 102 4.37 -9.82 24.50
N ARG A 103 4.82 -8.60 24.11
CA ARG A 103 3.94 -7.43 24.06
C ARG A 103 2.80 -7.61 23.08
N ARG A 104 3.06 -8.24 21.93
CA ARG A 104 2.01 -8.53 20.94
C ARG A 104 0.91 -9.42 21.51
N VAL A 105 1.28 -10.44 22.29
CA VAL A 105 0.27 -11.26 22.99
C VAL A 105 -0.57 -10.39 23.94
N LYS A 106 0.08 -9.48 24.69
CA LYS A 106 -0.63 -8.57 25.61
C LYS A 106 -1.56 -7.60 24.87
N TRP A 107 -1.13 -7.04 23.74
CA TRP A 107 -2.01 -6.18 22.92
C TRP A 107 -3.22 -6.97 22.40
N PHE A 108 -3.04 -8.21 21.97
CA PHE A 108 -4.15 -9.04 21.51
C PHE A 108 -5.09 -9.41 22.67
N ASP A 109 -4.56 -9.69 23.85
CA ASP A 109 -5.38 -9.93 25.05
C ASP A 109 -6.16 -8.66 25.45
N ALA A 110 -5.55 -7.49 25.33
CA ALA A 110 -6.22 -6.21 25.57
C ALA A 110 -7.32 -5.96 24.52
N MET A 111 -7.06 -6.24 23.25
CA MET A 111 -8.03 -6.13 22.16
C MET A 111 -9.23 -7.08 22.39
N ALA A 112 -8.99 -8.31 22.82
CA ALA A 112 -10.06 -9.26 23.14
C ALA A 112 -10.99 -8.76 24.27
N ARG A 113 -10.43 -8.07 25.26
CA ARG A 113 -11.24 -7.41 26.31
C ARG A 113 -12.01 -6.20 25.77
N ALA A 114 -11.35 -5.39 24.93
CA ALA A 114 -11.95 -4.22 24.31
C ALA A 114 -13.15 -4.58 23.42
N ILE A 115 -13.15 -5.73 22.76
CA ILE A 115 -14.32 -6.23 21.99
C ILE A 115 -15.59 -6.19 22.81
N ILE A 116 -15.52 -6.66 24.06
CA ILE A 116 -16.70 -6.70 24.96
C ILE A 116 -16.97 -5.31 25.53
N GLN A 117 -15.94 -4.58 25.98
CA GLN A 117 -16.08 -3.30 26.66
C GLN A 117 -16.65 -2.22 25.72
N GLU A 118 -16.17 -2.19 24.49
CA GLU A 118 -16.56 -1.21 23.47
C GLU A 118 -17.67 -1.72 22.55
N ARG A 119 -18.17 -2.95 22.78
CA ARG A 119 -19.21 -3.60 21.95
C ARG A 119 -18.87 -3.57 20.46
N LEU A 120 -17.65 -4.03 20.16
CA LEU A 120 -17.17 -4.06 18.78
C LEU A 120 -17.82 -5.20 17.98
N ASP A 121 -18.08 -4.95 16.70
CA ASP A 121 -18.64 -5.92 15.78
C ASP A 121 -17.56 -6.61 14.94
N ALA A 122 -16.41 -5.97 14.74
CA ALA A 122 -15.27 -6.52 14.02
C ALA A 122 -13.94 -5.89 14.47
N VAL A 123 -12.83 -6.58 14.17
CA VAL A 123 -11.46 -6.09 14.41
C VAL A 123 -10.63 -6.22 13.15
N LEU A 124 -10.01 -5.13 12.70
CA LEU A 124 -9.05 -5.09 11.60
C LEU A 124 -7.63 -4.89 12.16
N ILE A 125 -6.71 -5.77 11.83
CA ILE A 125 -5.28 -5.67 12.14
C ILE A 125 -4.55 -5.36 10.83
N THR A 126 -4.22 -4.10 10.60
CA THR A 126 -3.97 -3.52 9.26
C THR A 126 -2.61 -3.87 8.65
N THR A 127 -1.59 -4.17 9.45
CA THR A 127 -0.23 -4.43 9.00
C THR A 127 0.34 -5.74 9.54
N ALA A 128 -0.42 -6.82 9.39
CA ALA A 128 -0.06 -8.12 9.93
C ALA A 128 1.13 -8.76 9.21
N THR A 129 1.90 -9.54 9.96
CA THR A 129 2.89 -10.48 9.43
C THR A 129 2.62 -11.88 9.98
N TYR A 130 3.17 -12.94 9.36
CA TYR A 130 3.00 -14.32 9.85
C TYR A 130 3.37 -14.51 11.33
N ARG A 131 4.20 -13.61 11.89
CA ARG A 131 4.57 -13.63 13.31
C ARG A 131 3.41 -13.25 14.21
N TYR A 132 2.44 -12.47 13.73
CA TYR A 132 1.21 -12.15 14.46
C TYR A 132 0.41 -13.41 14.77
N LEU A 133 0.38 -14.37 13.86
CA LEU A 133 -0.32 -15.64 14.06
C LEU A 133 0.29 -16.50 15.17
N ARG A 134 1.60 -16.32 15.46
CA ARG A 134 2.23 -16.95 16.63
C ARG A 134 1.79 -16.33 17.94
N ALA A 135 1.62 -15.02 17.99
CA ALA A 135 1.11 -14.31 19.15
C ALA A 135 -0.38 -14.62 19.36
N LEU A 136 -1.18 -14.66 18.29
CA LEU A 136 -2.60 -15.02 18.33
C LEU A 136 -2.82 -16.36 19.02
N LYS A 137 -2.06 -17.40 18.69
CA LYS A 137 -2.18 -18.72 19.32
C LYS A 137 -2.01 -18.73 20.85
N LYS A 138 -1.32 -17.71 21.39
CA LYS A 138 -1.02 -17.57 22.82
C LYS A 138 -1.96 -16.57 23.50
N SER A 139 -2.78 -15.87 22.74
CA SER A 139 -3.71 -14.83 23.19
C SER A 139 -5.14 -15.37 23.24
N ILE A 140 -5.95 -14.78 24.12
CA ILE A 140 -7.39 -15.04 24.18
C ILE A 140 -8.14 -14.47 22.96
N LEU A 141 -7.53 -13.61 22.16
CA LEU A 141 -8.10 -13.08 20.91
C LEU A 141 -8.40 -14.19 19.88
N ARG A 142 -7.72 -15.34 19.96
CA ARG A 142 -7.98 -16.50 19.09
C ARG A 142 -9.42 -17.04 19.22
N ASP A 143 -10.02 -16.83 20.36
CA ASP A 143 -11.39 -17.27 20.70
C ASP A 143 -12.38 -16.09 20.63
N SER A 144 -12.08 -15.08 19.78
CA SER A 144 -12.91 -13.88 19.60
C SER A 144 -14.36 -14.24 19.27
N PRO A 145 -15.36 -13.58 19.91
CA PRO A 145 -16.77 -13.74 19.56
C PRO A 145 -17.16 -13.03 18.25
N VAL A 146 -16.32 -12.12 17.76
CA VAL A 146 -16.53 -11.35 16.52
C VAL A 146 -15.43 -11.62 15.51
N PRO A 147 -15.65 -11.38 14.21
CA PRO A 147 -14.62 -11.51 13.18
C PRO A 147 -13.37 -10.65 13.45
N VAL A 148 -12.20 -11.25 13.28
CA VAL A 148 -10.90 -10.60 13.38
C VAL A 148 -10.14 -10.82 12.06
N TYR A 149 -9.89 -9.73 11.34
CA TYR A 149 -9.25 -9.74 10.05
C TYR A 149 -7.78 -9.32 10.18
N PHE A 150 -6.87 -10.22 9.86
CA PHE A 150 -5.45 -9.92 9.77
C PHE A 150 -5.11 -9.55 8.33
N ILE A 151 -4.76 -8.30 8.07
CA ILE A 151 -4.46 -7.81 6.72
C ILE A 151 -2.96 -7.89 6.49
N PHE A 152 -2.56 -8.71 5.53
CA PHE A 152 -1.18 -8.89 5.08
C PHE A 152 -0.97 -8.12 3.79
N LEU A 153 -0.01 -7.20 3.78
CA LEU A 153 0.29 -6.35 2.63
C LEU A 153 1.15 -7.07 1.57
N GLY A 154 0.74 -8.28 1.21
CA GLY A 154 1.48 -9.23 0.39
C GLY A 154 2.25 -10.25 1.23
N VAL A 155 2.66 -11.35 0.59
CA VAL A 155 3.49 -12.40 1.21
C VAL A 155 4.68 -12.69 0.31
N ASN A 156 5.89 -12.40 0.80
CA ASN A 156 7.12 -12.68 0.07
C ASN A 156 7.31 -14.21 -0.10
N PRO A 157 7.72 -14.73 -1.27
CA PRO A 157 7.96 -16.15 -1.50
C PRO A 157 8.84 -16.83 -0.45
N LYS A 158 9.86 -16.14 0.06
CA LYS A 158 10.73 -16.65 1.14
C LYS A 158 9.99 -16.86 2.46
N GLU A 159 8.89 -16.15 2.68
CA GLU A 159 8.05 -16.26 3.87
C GLU A 159 6.81 -17.13 3.65
N MET A 160 6.44 -17.39 2.40
CA MET A 160 5.25 -18.15 2.03
C MET A 160 5.10 -19.50 2.78
N PRO A 161 6.14 -20.37 2.88
CA PRO A 161 6.01 -21.63 3.61
C PRO A 161 5.71 -21.43 5.11
N LYS A 162 6.29 -20.38 5.72
CA LYS A 162 6.04 -20.03 7.13
C LYS A 162 4.63 -19.47 7.33
N PHE A 163 4.19 -18.65 6.38
CA PHE A 163 2.84 -18.10 6.37
C PHE A 163 1.81 -19.23 6.24
N GLN A 164 1.92 -20.10 5.23
CA GLN A 164 1.01 -21.22 5.01
C GLN A 164 0.89 -22.13 6.24
N LYS A 165 2.03 -22.54 6.82
CA LYS A 165 2.04 -23.34 8.05
C LYS A 165 1.35 -22.64 9.23
N ALA A 166 1.56 -21.32 9.38
CA ALA A 166 0.91 -20.54 10.43
C ALA A 166 -0.60 -20.40 10.16
N ALA A 167 -1.00 -20.13 8.92
CA ALA A 167 -2.38 -20.01 8.51
C ALA A 167 -3.16 -21.31 8.71
N GLN A 168 -2.64 -22.46 8.23
CA GLN A 168 -3.23 -23.78 8.46
C GLN A 168 -3.48 -24.05 9.94
N SER A 169 -2.53 -23.70 10.80
CA SER A 169 -2.68 -23.92 12.25
C SER A 169 -3.67 -22.97 12.93
N CYS A 170 -4.13 -21.91 12.24
CA CYS A 170 -5.16 -20.99 12.72
C CYS A 170 -6.56 -21.31 12.16
N GLN A 171 -6.71 -22.29 11.26
CA GLN A 171 -8.03 -22.68 10.70
C GLN A 171 -9.02 -23.18 11.73
N ILE A 172 -8.54 -23.63 12.90
CA ILE A 172 -9.39 -24.05 14.01
C ILE A 172 -10.12 -22.89 14.70
N TYR A 173 -9.68 -21.65 14.47
CA TYR A 173 -10.27 -20.48 15.10
C TYR A 173 -11.33 -19.88 14.17
N ARG A 174 -12.62 -20.04 14.55
CA ARG A 174 -13.78 -19.77 13.69
C ARG A 174 -13.82 -18.33 13.12
N ASN A 175 -13.51 -17.33 13.96
CA ASN A 175 -13.66 -15.91 13.63
C ASN A 175 -12.32 -15.25 13.24
N ILE A 176 -11.31 -16.04 12.85
CA ILE A 176 -10.00 -15.52 12.42
C ILE A 176 -9.88 -15.64 10.91
N HIS A 177 -9.80 -14.47 10.26
CA HIS A 177 -9.71 -14.32 8.82
C HIS A 177 -8.34 -13.73 8.46
N LEU A 178 -7.65 -14.33 7.48
CA LEU A 178 -6.34 -13.89 7.02
C LEU A 178 -6.50 -13.30 5.61
N CYS A 179 -6.43 -11.99 5.51
CA CYS A 179 -6.67 -11.26 4.28
C CYS A 179 -5.33 -10.85 3.67
N VAL A 180 -4.96 -11.42 2.53
CA VAL A 180 -3.73 -11.08 1.81
C VAL A 180 -4.07 -10.12 0.68
N THR A 181 -3.56 -8.90 0.75
CA THR A 181 -3.71 -7.94 -0.35
C THR A 181 -2.75 -8.31 -1.47
N THR A 182 -3.30 -8.71 -2.61
CA THR A 182 -2.54 -9.19 -3.77
C THR A 182 -3.36 -9.04 -5.05
N LEU A 183 -2.67 -9.03 -6.19
CA LEU A 183 -3.27 -9.03 -7.53
C LEU A 183 -3.33 -10.42 -8.16
N ARG A 184 -2.73 -11.44 -7.50
CA ARG A 184 -2.64 -12.79 -8.04
C ARG A 184 -2.65 -13.83 -6.93
N ASP A 185 -3.00 -15.05 -7.29
CA ASP A 185 -2.99 -16.20 -6.37
C ASP A 185 -1.65 -16.96 -6.46
N ASP A 186 -0.71 -16.61 -5.60
CA ASP A 186 0.56 -17.33 -5.44
C ASP A 186 0.44 -18.58 -4.54
N PHE A 187 -0.75 -18.86 -3.99
CA PHE A 187 -1.01 -20.02 -3.13
C PHE A 187 -1.47 -21.23 -3.94
N GLY A 188 -2.17 -21.01 -5.06
CA GLY A 188 -2.74 -22.07 -5.88
C GLY A 188 -3.65 -23.00 -5.08
N VAL A 189 -3.55 -24.31 -5.36
CA VAL A 189 -4.36 -25.36 -4.70
C VAL A 189 -4.06 -25.56 -3.22
N ASN A 190 -2.94 -25.03 -2.73
CA ASN A 190 -2.51 -25.16 -1.33
C ASN A 190 -2.95 -23.98 -0.44
N ARG A 191 -3.85 -23.12 -0.92
CA ARG A 191 -4.36 -22.00 -0.15
C ARG A 191 -5.17 -22.50 1.06
N PRO A 192 -4.78 -22.13 2.30
CA PRO A 192 -5.57 -22.46 3.49
C PRO A 192 -6.97 -21.83 3.42
N GLY A 193 -7.99 -22.55 3.90
CA GLY A 193 -9.38 -22.11 3.79
C GLY A 193 -9.75 -20.83 4.54
N ASN A 194 -8.91 -20.40 5.49
CA ASN A 194 -9.05 -19.14 6.22
C ASN A 194 -8.25 -17.98 5.59
N VAL A 195 -7.67 -18.18 4.39
CA VAL A 195 -6.91 -17.16 3.65
C VAL A 195 -7.76 -16.61 2.50
N ASN A 196 -8.10 -15.34 2.59
CA ASN A 196 -8.81 -14.58 1.57
C ASN A 196 -7.81 -13.70 0.80
N LEU A 197 -7.91 -13.69 -0.53
CA LEU A 197 -7.13 -12.80 -1.39
C LEU A 197 -7.99 -11.59 -1.74
N ILE A 198 -7.48 -10.39 -1.49
CA ILE A 198 -8.20 -9.14 -1.68
C ILE A 198 -7.34 -8.23 -2.55
N ALA A 199 -7.93 -7.65 -3.60
CA ALA A 199 -7.24 -6.67 -4.41
C ALA A 199 -6.90 -5.42 -3.57
N PRO A 200 -5.70 -4.81 -3.75
CA PRO A 200 -5.33 -3.60 -3.02
C PRO A 200 -6.23 -2.42 -3.40
N PRO A 201 -6.49 -1.49 -2.46
CA PRO A 201 -7.30 -0.32 -2.74
C PRO A 201 -6.49 0.79 -3.42
N VAL A 202 -7.16 1.71 -4.11
CA VAL A 202 -6.55 2.99 -4.48
C VAL A 202 -6.12 3.77 -3.24
N MET A 203 -4.90 4.30 -3.28
CA MET A 203 -4.23 4.96 -2.15
C MET A 203 -4.31 6.48 -2.26
N SER A 204 -5.50 7.00 -2.52
CA SER A 204 -5.73 8.44 -2.62
C SER A 204 -7.07 8.82 -2.02
N LEU A 205 -7.10 9.99 -1.38
CA LEU A 205 -8.34 10.66 -1.07
C LEU A 205 -8.82 11.41 -2.33
N PRO A 206 -10.12 11.58 -2.51
CA PRO A 206 -10.64 12.38 -3.60
C PRO A 206 -10.02 13.79 -3.57
N MET A 207 -9.32 14.16 -4.64
CA MET A 207 -8.79 15.50 -4.82
C MET A 207 -9.16 15.98 -6.22
N ILE A 208 -9.73 17.16 -6.30
CA ILE A 208 -9.97 17.82 -7.57
C ILE A 208 -8.64 18.34 -8.08
N CYS A 209 -8.15 17.73 -9.15
CA CYS A 209 -6.96 18.21 -9.84
C CYS A 209 -7.42 19.18 -10.93
N PRO A 210 -7.12 20.48 -10.82
CA PRO A 210 -7.41 21.41 -11.90
C PRO A 210 -6.65 21.02 -13.17
N GLU A 211 -7.34 21.01 -14.30
CA GLU A 211 -6.65 20.86 -15.59
C GLU A 211 -5.70 22.04 -15.76
N GLN A 212 -4.42 21.74 -15.98
CA GLN A 212 -3.44 22.78 -16.26
C GLN A 212 -3.48 23.11 -17.74
N PRO A 213 -3.65 24.38 -18.10
CA PRO A 213 -3.77 24.81 -19.50
C PRO A 213 -2.44 24.79 -20.25
N ASP A 214 -1.33 24.51 -19.54
CA ASP A 214 0.02 24.50 -20.11
C ASP A 214 0.20 23.30 -21.05
N GLN A 215 0.85 23.53 -22.19
CA GLN A 215 1.19 22.51 -23.17
C GLN A 215 2.35 21.59 -22.72
N THR A 216 3.04 21.94 -21.64
CA THR A 216 4.18 21.18 -21.10
C THR A 216 3.70 19.92 -20.41
N LEU A 217 4.14 18.74 -20.87
CA LEU A 217 3.85 17.47 -20.22
C LEU A 217 4.73 17.31 -18.98
N ARG A 218 4.12 17.14 -17.82
CA ARG A 218 4.83 16.93 -16.55
C ARG A 218 4.82 15.47 -16.18
N ILE A 219 6.00 14.86 -16.04
CA ILE A 219 6.14 13.46 -15.63
C ILE A 219 6.88 13.43 -14.31
N GLY A 220 6.27 12.78 -13.29
CA GLY A 220 6.78 12.79 -11.93
C GLY A 220 7.17 11.42 -11.39
N PHE A 221 8.28 11.37 -10.65
CA PHE A 221 8.62 10.31 -9.72
C PHE A 221 8.54 10.83 -8.29
N PHE A 222 7.82 10.12 -7.41
CA PHE A 222 7.66 10.52 -6.02
C PHE A 222 7.97 9.36 -5.07
N GLY A 223 8.67 9.66 -3.97
CA GLY A 223 8.92 8.69 -2.90
C GLY A 223 10.38 8.62 -2.45
N HIS A 224 10.66 7.63 -1.61
CA HIS A 224 12.00 7.38 -1.12
C HIS A 224 12.92 6.90 -2.24
N TYR A 225 14.10 7.50 -2.34
CA TYR A 225 15.17 7.02 -3.20
C TYR A 225 15.95 5.92 -2.51
N ARG A 226 16.19 4.83 -3.24
CA ARG A 226 17.05 3.73 -2.84
C ARG A 226 17.88 3.30 -4.04
N LYS A 227 19.17 3.49 -3.95
CA LYS A 227 20.10 3.08 -5.00
C LYS A 227 19.99 1.57 -5.26
N GLY A 228 19.89 1.18 -6.54
CA GLY A 228 19.75 -0.21 -6.95
C GLY A 228 18.32 -0.80 -6.92
N GLU A 229 17.34 -0.10 -6.33
CA GLU A 229 15.93 -0.52 -6.39
C GLU A 229 15.10 0.34 -7.34
N LYS A 230 15.50 1.62 -7.51
CA LYS A 230 14.80 2.61 -8.32
C LYS A 230 15.84 3.32 -9.20
N ASN A 231 15.85 2.98 -10.47
CA ASN A 231 16.81 3.56 -11.41
C ASN A 231 16.25 4.85 -12.00
N LEU A 232 16.66 6.00 -11.46
CA LEU A 232 16.30 7.33 -11.98
C LEU A 232 17.23 7.80 -13.11
N THR A 233 18.37 7.13 -13.31
CA THR A 233 19.40 7.56 -14.27
C THR A 233 18.87 7.56 -15.70
N TYR A 234 18.14 6.54 -16.10
CA TYR A 234 17.56 6.46 -17.45
C TYR A 234 16.54 7.56 -17.71
N PHE A 235 15.73 7.87 -16.69
CA PHE A 235 14.73 8.93 -16.80
C PHE A 235 15.36 10.31 -16.96
N LEU A 236 16.41 10.59 -16.19
CA LEU A 236 17.15 11.84 -16.29
C LEU A 236 17.96 11.93 -17.60
N ARG A 237 18.57 10.82 -18.02
CA ARG A 237 19.27 10.75 -19.29
C ARG A 237 18.32 10.94 -20.48
N ALA A 238 17.09 10.45 -20.41
CA ALA A 238 16.07 10.72 -21.42
C ALA A 238 15.68 12.20 -21.48
N ALA A 239 15.75 12.94 -20.38
CA ALA A 239 15.56 14.40 -20.42
C ALA A 239 16.64 15.11 -21.23
N GLU A 240 17.89 14.59 -21.25
CA GLU A 240 19.00 15.12 -22.04
C GLU A 240 18.91 14.72 -23.52
N GLU A 241 18.64 13.45 -23.82
CA GLU A 241 18.85 12.82 -25.13
C GLU A 241 17.54 12.60 -25.91
N GLY A 242 16.39 12.62 -25.24
CA GLY A 242 15.10 12.29 -25.84
C GLY A 242 14.62 13.28 -26.88
N LYS A 243 14.04 12.74 -27.97
CA LYS A 243 13.47 13.51 -29.09
C LYS A 243 11.98 13.67 -28.88
N PHE A 244 11.60 14.72 -28.14
CA PHE A 244 10.21 15.01 -27.84
C PHE A 244 9.60 16.02 -28.78
N THR A 245 8.39 15.75 -29.27
CA THR A 245 7.64 16.63 -30.17
C THR A 245 6.86 17.72 -29.40
N ARG A 246 6.97 17.75 -28.07
CA ARG A 246 6.33 18.70 -27.17
C ARG A 246 7.24 19.07 -25.99
N PRO A 247 7.01 20.20 -25.32
CA PRO A 247 7.71 20.51 -24.08
C PRO A 247 7.41 19.46 -22.99
N VAL A 248 8.45 19.03 -22.28
CA VAL A 248 8.35 18.05 -21.18
C VAL A 248 9.11 18.56 -19.97
N HIS A 249 8.56 18.33 -18.79
CA HIS A 249 9.19 18.63 -17.51
C HIS A 249 9.25 17.37 -16.65
N PHE A 250 10.43 17.00 -16.21
CA PHE A 250 10.73 15.84 -15.38
C PHE A 250 10.84 16.28 -13.92
N ILE A 251 9.94 15.79 -13.05
CA ILE A 251 9.88 16.17 -11.65
C ILE A 251 10.20 14.94 -10.79
N LEU A 252 11.26 15.02 -10.00
CA LEU A 252 11.70 13.90 -9.16
C LEU A 252 11.73 14.33 -7.70
N GLN A 253 10.91 13.66 -6.88
CA GLN A 253 11.12 13.69 -5.44
C GLN A 253 11.95 12.47 -5.06
N ALA A 254 13.23 12.70 -4.77
CA ALA A 254 14.21 11.66 -4.46
C ALA A 254 14.70 11.79 -3.01
N ALA A 255 13.81 11.50 -2.04
CA ALA A 255 14.16 11.55 -0.62
C ALA A 255 15.11 10.39 -0.26
N PRO A 256 16.38 10.65 0.11
CA PRO A 256 17.35 9.60 0.41
C PRO A 256 17.03 8.89 1.73
N THR A 257 17.27 7.57 1.79
CA THR A 257 17.03 6.76 2.99
C THR A 257 18.31 6.38 3.73
N THR A 258 19.46 6.43 3.07
CA THR A 258 20.79 6.14 3.64
C THR A 258 21.79 7.24 3.29
N GLU A 259 22.97 7.25 3.91
CA GLU A 259 24.04 8.19 3.56
C GLU A 259 24.56 7.96 2.13
N ALA A 260 24.62 6.70 1.70
CA ALA A 260 24.99 6.38 0.32
C ALA A 260 23.96 6.90 -0.69
N ASP A 261 22.66 6.80 -0.39
CA ASP A 261 21.60 7.37 -1.20
C ASP A 261 21.69 8.91 -1.26
N ARG A 262 22.05 9.55 -0.13
CA ARG A 262 22.21 11.02 -0.04
C ARG A 262 23.30 11.52 -0.98
N ALA A 263 24.47 10.88 -0.95
CA ALA A 263 25.59 11.24 -1.84
C ALA A 263 25.23 11.09 -3.32
N ASP A 264 24.49 10.03 -3.66
CA ASP A 264 24.04 9.76 -5.02
C ASP A 264 23.02 10.83 -5.50
N VAL A 265 22.00 11.13 -4.68
CA VAL A 265 21.01 12.16 -4.97
C VAL A 265 21.66 13.55 -5.12
N GLN A 266 22.63 13.88 -4.25
CA GLN A 266 23.36 15.15 -4.34
C GLN A 266 24.14 15.29 -5.65
N SER A 267 24.76 14.19 -6.12
CA SER A 267 25.40 14.15 -7.43
C SER A 267 24.42 14.41 -8.58
N LEU A 268 23.21 13.83 -8.50
CA LEU A 268 22.16 14.08 -9.49
C LEU A 268 21.70 15.54 -9.46
N VAL A 269 21.47 16.11 -8.28
CA VAL A 269 21.08 17.53 -8.13
C VAL A 269 22.13 18.45 -8.76
N GLU A 270 23.43 18.24 -8.49
CA GLU A 270 24.49 19.09 -9.05
C GLU A 270 24.60 18.95 -10.58
N ARG A 271 24.45 17.72 -11.09
CA ARG A 271 24.50 17.47 -12.55
C ARG A 271 23.36 18.19 -13.28
N TYR A 272 22.13 18.14 -12.75
CA TYR A 272 20.95 18.66 -13.44
C TYR A 272 20.54 20.07 -12.99
N ARG A 273 21.28 20.73 -12.11
CA ARG A 273 20.98 22.06 -11.55
C ARG A 273 20.66 23.14 -12.58
N LYS A 274 21.26 23.05 -13.75
CA LYS A 274 21.09 24.03 -14.84
C LYS A 274 20.09 23.63 -15.92
N ASP A 275 19.57 22.41 -15.87
CA ASP A 275 18.57 21.95 -16.83
C ASP A 275 17.17 22.37 -16.36
N THR A 276 16.58 23.34 -17.05
CA THR A 276 15.24 23.88 -16.72
C THR A 276 14.11 22.89 -16.94
N ARG A 277 14.37 21.76 -17.61
CA ARG A 277 13.40 20.68 -17.84
C ARG A 277 13.36 19.69 -16.70
N VAL A 278 14.26 19.79 -15.71
CA VAL A 278 14.40 18.84 -14.61
C VAL A 278 14.27 19.56 -13.27
N THR A 279 13.39 19.08 -12.41
CA THR A 279 13.30 19.48 -11.01
C THR A 279 13.57 18.30 -10.11
N ILE A 280 14.55 18.41 -9.21
CA ILE A 280 14.86 17.37 -8.21
C ILE A 280 14.60 17.93 -6.81
N LEU A 281 13.62 17.33 -6.10
CA LEU A 281 13.28 17.62 -4.72
C LEU A 281 13.90 16.56 -3.82
N THR A 282 14.71 16.98 -2.86
CA THR A 282 15.41 16.06 -1.94
C THR A 282 14.71 15.88 -0.61
N GLU A 283 13.69 16.71 -0.35
CA GLU A 283 12.93 16.68 0.88
C GLU A 283 11.84 15.61 0.87
N LYS A 284 11.53 15.08 2.05
CA LYS A 284 10.40 14.19 2.22
C LYS A 284 9.11 15.00 2.22
N LEU A 285 8.30 14.84 1.19
CA LEU A 285 6.95 15.38 1.15
C LEU A 285 5.99 14.44 1.88
N VAL A 286 5.09 15.00 2.69
CA VAL A 286 4.07 14.27 3.45
C VAL A 286 2.73 15.01 3.43
N GLY A 287 1.63 14.27 3.60
CA GLY A 287 0.28 14.85 3.66
C GLY A 287 -0.09 15.65 2.42
N THR A 288 -0.71 16.81 2.61
CA THR A 288 -1.25 17.66 1.53
C THR A 288 -0.19 18.04 0.50
N ALA A 289 1.02 18.43 0.91
CA ALA A 289 2.10 18.80 0.00
C ALA A 289 2.51 17.64 -0.96
N TRP A 290 2.45 16.39 -0.48
CA TRP A 290 2.70 15.21 -1.32
C TRP A 290 1.56 14.98 -2.31
N TYR A 291 0.29 15.13 -1.89
CA TYR A 291 -0.86 15.02 -2.76
C TYR A 291 -0.90 16.12 -3.83
N GLU A 292 -0.62 17.36 -3.46
CA GLU A 292 -0.52 18.50 -4.41
C GLU A 292 0.56 18.26 -5.46
N MET A 293 1.69 17.70 -5.06
CA MET A 293 2.76 17.39 -6.00
C MET A 293 2.35 16.29 -6.99
N ILE A 294 1.68 15.22 -6.54
CA ILE A 294 1.13 14.19 -7.44
C ILE A 294 0.05 14.78 -8.36
N ALA A 295 -0.80 15.64 -7.82
CA ALA A 295 -1.83 16.32 -8.60
C ALA A 295 -1.24 17.19 -9.71
N SER A 296 -0.07 17.81 -9.48
CA SER A 296 0.61 18.73 -10.41
C SER A 296 1.22 18.08 -11.64
N VAL A 297 1.37 16.75 -11.67
CA VAL A 297 1.93 16.04 -12.85
C VAL A 297 0.84 15.44 -13.72
N ASP A 298 1.15 15.19 -14.99
CA ASP A 298 0.25 14.56 -15.95
C ASP A 298 0.40 13.05 -16.01
N ALA A 299 1.59 12.52 -15.66
CA ALA A 299 1.89 11.09 -15.62
C ALA A 299 2.89 10.77 -14.51
N MET A 300 2.90 9.52 -14.04
CA MET A 300 3.83 9.07 -13.01
C MET A 300 4.83 8.05 -13.55
N PHE A 301 6.10 8.25 -13.20
CA PHE A 301 7.19 7.32 -13.50
C PHE A 301 7.49 6.42 -12.30
N LEU A 302 7.43 5.11 -12.49
CA LEU A 302 7.54 4.10 -11.44
C LEU A 302 8.67 3.10 -11.77
N PRO A 303 9.97 3.49 -11.61
CA PRO A 303 11.14 2.73 -12.07
C PRO A 303 11.57 1.61 -11.11
N TYR A 304 10.65 0.78 -10.68
CA TYR A 304 10.92 -0.27 -9.72
C TYR A 304 11.53 -1.49 -10.42
N THR A 305 12.76 -1.87 -10.08
CA THR A 305 13.50 -2.97 -10.71
C THR A 305 13.73 -4.17 -9.79
N ALA A 306 13.61 -4.00 -8.46
CA ALA A 306 13.86 -5.08 -7.53
C ALA A 306 12.76 -6.16 -7.58
N GLU A 307 13.16 -7.43 -7.68
CA GLU A 307 12.26 -8.58 -7.82
C GLU A 307 11.18 -8.66 -6.73
N ARG A 308 11.45 -8.15 -5.53
CA ARG A 308 10.46 -8.11 -4.45
C ARG A 308 9.14 -7.42 -4.81
N TYR A 309 9.17 -6.49 -5.77
CA TYR A 309 7.98 -5.75 -6.22
C TYR A 309 7.04 -6.60 -7.09
N ARG A 310 7.46 -7.80 -7.52
CA ARG A 310 6.54 -8.78 -8.13
C ARG A 310 5.53 -9.33 -7.13
N TYR A 311 5.87 -9.33 -5.84
CA TYR A 311 5.08 -9.98 -4.78
C TYR A 311 4.40 -9.00 -3.86
N ASN A 312 4.81 -7.73 -3.93
CA ASN A 312 4.21 -6.66 -3.16
C ASN A 312 3.56 -5.66 -4.11
N TRP A 313 2.34 -5.31 -3.84
CA TRP A 313 1.72 -4.21 -4.58
C TRP A 313 2.33 -2.86 -4.17
N SER A 314 2.30 -1.88 -5.08
CA SER A 314 2.86 -0.56 -4.85
C SER A 314 1.78 0.45 -4.49
N ALA A 315 1.85 1.01 -3.29
CA ALA A 315 0.99 2.11 -2.89
C ALA A 315 1.03 3.26 -3.91
N LEU A 316 2.22 3.62 -4.40
CA LEU A 316 2.37 4.71 -5.36
C LEU A 316 1.69 4.41 -6.71
N TYR A 317 1.67 3.13 -7.12
CA TYR A 317 0.94 2.72 -8.33
C TYR A 317 -0.57 2.93 -8.14
N PHE A 318 -1.13 2.49 -7.01
CA PHE A 318 -2.54 2.66 -6.68
C PHE A 318 -2.91 4.11 -6.34
N THR A 319 -1.94 4.91 -5.89
CA THR A 319 -2.09 6.37 -5.81
C THR A 319 -2.22 6.98 -7.21
N ALA A 320 -1.38 6.57 -8.16
CA ALA A 320 -1.47 7.06 -9.55
C ALA A 320 -2.85 6.76 -10.16
N ILE A 321 -3.39 5.54 -9.97
CA ILE A 321 -4.74 5.18 -10.42
C ILE A 321 -5.78 6.11 -9.79
N GLY A 322 -5.74 6.30 -8.47
CA GLY A 322 -6.68 7.17 -7.76
C GLY A 322 -6.63 8.63 -8.19
N PHE A 323 -5.44 9.15 -8.52
CA PHE A 323 -5.26 10.49 -9.10
C PHE A 323 -5.48 10.57 -10.60
N GLN A 324 -5.92 9.49 -11.24
CA GLN A 324 -6.16 9.42 -12.69
C GLN A 324 -4.89 9.77 -13.51
N LYS A 325 -3.70 9.35 -13.02
CA LYS A 325 -2.41 9.61 -13.68
C LYS A 325 -1.94 8.38 -14.43
N PRO A 326 -1.75 8.44 -15.75
CA PRO A 326 -1.10 7.39 -16.52
C PRO A 326 0.28 7.07 -15.95
N VAL A 327 0.70 5.81 -16.07
CA VAL A 327 1.95 5.34 -15.49
C VAL A 327 2.96 4.93 -16.55
N ILE A 328 4.23 5.25 -16.33
CA ILE A 328 5.38 4.66 -17.00
C ILE A 328 6.02 3.74 -15.98
N THR A 329 5.92 2.44 -16.16
CA THR A 329 6.28 1.43 -15.16
C THR A 329 7.12 0.31 -15.77
N THR A 330 7.62 -0.59 -14.93
CA THR A 330 8.37 -1.77 -15.34
C THR A 330 7.47 -3.01 -15.38
N ASP A 331 7.92 -4.07 -16.01
CA ASP A 331 7.26 -5.39 -16.02
C ASP A 331 7.29 -6.13 -14.67
N VAL A 332 8.03 -5.57 -13.71
CA VAL A 332 8.13 -6.11 -12.34
C VAL A 332 7.01 -5.59 -11.44
N LEU A 333 6.55 -4.36 -11.70
CA LEU A 333 5.62 -3.67 -10.81
C LEU A 333 4.16 -3.83 -11.26
N ASN A 334 3.42 -4.66 -10.55
CA ASN A 334 1.98 -4.86 -10.74
C ASN A 334 1.57 -5.10 -12.21
N PRO A 335 2.22 -6.04 -12.93
CA PRO A 335 1.95 -6.29 -14.34
C PRO A 335 0.50 -6.70 -14.62
N GLU A 336 -0.20 -7.25 -13.63
CA GLU A 336 -1.61 -7.66 -13.69
C GLU A 336 -2.53 -6.46 -14.00
N VAL A 337 -2.20 -5.29 -13.46
CA VAL A 337 -2.97 -4.06 -13.71
C VAL A 337 -2.83 -3.62 -15.16
N MET A 338 -1.59 -3.59 -15.69
CA MET A 338 -1.33 -3.25 -17.10
C MET A 338 -1.90 -4.28 -18.09
N ALA A 339 -2.02 -5.54 -17.66
CA ALA A 339 -2.67 -6.58 -18.47
C ALA A 339 -4.19 -6.40 -18.56
N ALA A 340 -4.81 -5.82 -17.51
CA ALA A 340 -6.25 -5.59 -17.43
C ALA A 340 -6.66 -4.22 -18.01
N PHE A 341 -5.81 -3.18 -17.85
CA PHE A 341 -6.13 -1.80 -18.19
C PHE A 341 -4.98 -1.13 -18.95
N ASP A 342 -5.28 -0.49 -20.06
CA ASP A 342 -4.31 0.32 -20.81
C ASP A 342 -4.17 1.72 -20.16
N ILE A 343 -3.41 1.78 -19.08
CA ILE A 343 -3.23 2.99 -18.28
C ILE A 343 -1.84 3.61 -18.41
N GLY A 344 -1.03 3.22 -19.40
CA GLY A 344 0.29 3.78 -19.53
C GLY A 344 1.25 3.01 -20.43
N SER A 345 2.52 2.91 -20.03
CA SER A 345 3.56 2.22 -20.80
C SER A 345 4.46 1.37 -19.89
N ILE A 346 4.82 0.18 -20.36
CA ILE A 346 5.85 -0.66 -19.73
C ILE A 346 7.18 -0.39 -20.39
N VAL A 347 8.20 -0.06 -19.57
CA VAL A 347 9.56 0.24 -19.99
C VAL A 347 10.56 -0.81 -19.52
N ASN A 348 11.59 -1.05 -20.32
CA ASN A 348 12.70 -1.93 -19.98
C ASN A 348 13.83 -1.13 -19.32
N MET A 349 14.08 -1.40 -18.03
CA MET A 349 15.14 -0.71 -17.27
C MET A 349 16.50 -1.42 -17.35
N ASN A 350 16.65 -2.47 -18.17
CA ASN A 350 17.92 -3.16 -18.39
C ASN A 350 18.67 -2.64 -19.64
N HIS A 351 17.93 -2.04 -20.60
CA HIS A 351 18.47 -1.52 -21.85
C HIS A 351 18.00 -0.09 -22.07
N TYR A 352 18.93 0.85 -22.11
CA TYR A 352 18.60 2.27 -22.21
C TYR A 352 17.92 2.63 -23.53
N GLU A 353 18.36 2.07 -24.64
CA GLU A 353 17.81 2.34 -25.96
C GLU A 353 16.34 1.92 -26.04
N ASP A 354 16.00 0.73 -25.51
CA ASP A 354 14.60 0.26 -25.42
C ASP A 354 13.76 1.18 -24.54
N PHE A 355 14.35 1.61 -23.42
CA PHE A 355 13.70 2.57 -22.51
C PHE A 355 13.44 3.90 -23.22
N LEU A 356 14.45 4.45 -23.94
CA LEU A 356 14.34 5.72 -24.64
C LEU A 356 13.24 5.69 -25.71
N VAL A 357 13.20 4.65 -26.53
CA VAL A 357 12.14 4.46 -27.55
C VAL A 357 10.74 4.45 -26.90
N LYS A 358 10.59 3.74 -25.80
CA LYS A 358 9.29 3.64 -25.11
C LYS A 358 8.85 4.94 -24.45
N ILE A 359 9.76 5.69 -23.83
CA ILE A 359 9.43 6.98 -23.21
C ILE A 359 9.15 8.05 -24.26
N GLU A 360 9.89 8.07 -25.38
CA GLU A 360 9.60 8.92 -26.52
C GLU A 360 8.22 8.64 -27.12
N ASP A 361 7.89 7.37 -27.34
CA ASP A 361 6.56 6.97 -27.84
C ASP A 361 5.46 7.40 -26.88
N PHE A 362 5.62 7.18 -25.58
CA PHE A 362 4.65 7.61 -24.57
C PHE A 362 4.43 9.13 -24.62
N ILE A 363 5.51 9.91 -24.60
CA ILE A 363 5.48 11.38 -24.57
C ILE A 363 4.89 11.95 -25.86
N ASN A 364 5.39 11.51 -27.01
CA ASN A 364 5.02 12.03 -28.32
C ASN A 364 3.55 11.73 -28.68
N HIS A 365 3.01 10.59 -28.21
CA HIS A 365 1.62 10.21 -28.46
C HIS A 365 0.68 10.46 -27.26
N PHE A 366 1.14 11.11 -26.19
CA PHE A 366 0.37 11.30 -24.97
C PHE A 366 -0.99 11.98 -25.23
N SER A 367 -0.99 13.06 -26.02
CA SER A 367 -2.25 13.79 -26.33
C SER A 367 -3.28 12.92 -27.05
N ALA A 368 -2.82 12.09 -28.00
CA ALA A 368 -3.70 11.18 -28.75
C ALA A 368 -4.27 10.04 -27.87
N ARG A 369 -3.50 9.62 -26.86
CA ARG A 369 -3.87 8.52 -25.94
C ARG A 369 -4.59 9.03 -24.66
N ARG A 370 -4.60 10.31 -24.39
CA ARG A 370 -5.09 10.90 -23.13
C ARG A 370 -6.54 10.49 -22.80
N ALA A 371 -7.43 10.54 -23.79
CA ALA A 371 -8.84 10.16 -23.60
C ALA A 371 -8.96 8.67 -23.20
N ARG A 372 -8.23 7.79 -23.88
CA ARG A 372 -8.19 6.36 -23.58
C ARG A 372 -7.60 6.09 -22.19
N TYR A 373 -6.50 6.75 -21.84
CA TYR A 373 -5.92 6.62 -20.50
C TYR A 373 -6.91 7.04 -19.41
N ARG A 374 -7.65 8.14 -19.62
CA ARG A 374 -8.68 8.61 -18.67
C ARG A 374 -9.78 7.57 -18.47
N GLU A 375 -10.30 7.00 -19.55
CA GLU A 375 -11.32 5.95 -19.50
C GLU A 375 -10.82 4.71 -18.75
N GLN A 376 -9.65 4.21 -19.10
CA GLN A 376 -9.07 3.01 -18.51
C GLN A 376 -8.66 3.22 -17.03
N LEU A 377 -8.18 4.41 -16.68
CA LEU A 377 -7.90 4.77 -15.28
C LEU A 377 -9.17 4.87 -14.45
N ALA A 378 -10.28 5.39 -15.01
CA ALA A 378 -11.56 5.42 -14.33
C ALA A 378 -12.07 3.99 -14.05
N ALA A 379 -11.99 3.08 -15.03
CA ALA A 379 -12.35 1.68 -14.87
C ALA A 379 -11.45 0.96 -13.84
N ALA A 380 -10.13 1.24 -13.84
CA ALA A 380 -9.20 0.72 -12.86
C ALA A 380 -9.52 1.24 -11.45
N ALA A 381 -9.79 2.55 -11.31
CA ALA A 381 -10.14 3.16 -10.02
C ALA A 381 -11.45 2.60 -9.43
N GLU A 382 -12.45 2.31 -10.28
CA GLU A 382 -13.67 1.64 -9.86
C GLU A 382 -13.41 0.21 -9.40
N THR A 383 -12.63 -0.56 -10.17
CA THR A 383 -12.26 -1.94 -9.84
C THR A 383 -11.52 -2.03 -8.51
N TYR A 384 -10.57 -1.12 -8.28
CA TYR A 384 -9.74 -1.05 -7.08
C TYR A 384 -10.25 -0.01 -6.08
N SER A 385 -11.55 0.31 -6.11
CA SER A 385 -12.11 1.31 -5.20
C SER A 385 -11.96 0.90 -3.73
N ARG A 386 -11.84 1.90 -2.86
CA ARG A 386 -11.73 1.70 -1.41
C ARG A 386 -12.97 1.01 -0.85
N ALA A 387 -14.15 1.36 -1.35
CA ALA A 387 -15.41 0.73 -0.99
C ALA A 387 -15.43 -0.76 -1.35
N ASN A 388 -14.95 -1.14 -2.56
CA ASN A 388 -14.81 -2.54 -2.94
C ASN A 388 -13.83 -3.28 -2.03
N PHE A 389 -12.73 -2.63 -1.65
CA PHE A 389 -11.76 -3.21 -0.72
C PHE A 389 -12.41 -3.52 0.65
N ILE A 390 -13.10 -2.56 1.27
CA ILE A 390 -13.77 -2.75 2.56
C ILE A 390 -14.86 -3.81 2.47
N ARG A 391 -15.70 -3.78 1.43
CA ARG A 391 -16.72 -4.82 1.22
C ARG A 391 -16.12 -6.22 1.11
N ASN A 392 -15.07 -6.40 0.31
CA ASN A 392 -14.39 -7.69 0.17
C ASN A 392 -13.62 -8.12 1.41
N LEU A 393 -13.20 -7.17 2.24
CA LEU A 393 -12.53 -7.44 3.51
C LEU A 393 -13.51 -7.96 4.56
N LEU A 394 -14.71 -7.37 4.64
CA LEU A 394 -15.69 -7.67 5.68
C LEU A 394 -16.64 -8.83 5.29
N ASN A 395 -16.72 -9.23 4.02
CA ASN A 395 -17.47 -10.41 3.56
C ASN A 395 -16.67 -11.71 3.74
#